data_5b9b41df853e9a32f049dd53d277690c
#
_entry.id   5b9b41df853e9a32f049dd53d277690c
#
_cell.length_a   1.000
_cell.length_b   1.000
_cell.length_c   1.000
_cell.angle_alpha   90.00
_cell.angle_beta   90.00
_cell.angle_gamma   90.00
#
_symmetry.space_group_name_H-M   'P 1'
#
loop_
_entity.id
_entity.type
_entity.pdbx_description
1 polymer ?
#
loop_
_entity_poly.entity_id
_entity_poly.type
_entity_poly.pdbx_seq_one_letter_code
_entity_poly.pdbx_strand_id
1 'polypeptide(L)'
;IRDSRTSIRNMALNGAESIGAMGVDTPLAVLSNEHRPLFDYFKQLFAQVTNPPIDSIREKVVTSTTVYIGEDGNLLEEKAENCQVLKVNNPILTNTDLMKIKAMKVPGFKVEVIPIIYYKNTSLEKAIDRLFVEADRAYRDGANILILSDRGIDENHVPIPSLLAVSALQQHLVRTKKRTSVAMILESGEPREVHHFATLLGYGACAINPYLVQDTVKQLVDEHMLDKDYYAAVQDYNLSLIHISEPTRLQLI
;
A
#
# COMPACT_ATOMS: atom_id res chain seq x y z
N ILE A 1 -3.71 18.25 8.29
CA ILE A 1 -2.61 18.65 7.38
C ILE A 1 -1.34 18.90 8.17
N ARG A 2 -1.36 19.75 9.23
CA ARG A 2 -0.17 20.09 10.02
C ARG A 2 0.46 18.84 10.66
N ASP A 3 -0.33 18.01 11.30
CA ASP A 3 0.13 16.80 12.01
C ASP A 3 0.72 15.77 11.02
N SER A 4 0.08 15.59 9.85
CA SER A 4 0.58 14.70 8.81
C SER A 4 1.93 15.16 8.25
N ARG A 5 2.13 16.47 8.03
CA ARG A 5 3.43 16.99 7.57
C ARG A 5 4.51 16.80 8.62
N THR A 6 4.20 16.96 9.90
CA THR A 6 5.14 16.73 11.00
C THR A 6 5.55 15.25 11.08
N SER A 7 4.61 14.32 11.00
CA SER A 7 4.88 12.89 11.00
C SER A 7 5.75 12.49 9.81
N ILE A 8 5.37 12.86 8.59
CA ILE A 8 6.13 12.57 7.37
C ILE A 8 7.55 13.16 7.44
N ARG A 9 7.69 14.40 7.93
CA ARG A 9 8.99 15.04 8.10
C ARG A 9 9.89 14.26 9.05
N ASN A 10 9.37 13.84 10.19
CA ASN A 10 10.15 13.09 11.19
C ASN A 10 10.58 11.73 10.64
N MET A 11 9.70 11.03 9.92
CA MET A 11 10.03 9.76 9.27
C MET A 11 11.11 9.93 8.19
N ALA A 12 10.98 10.95 7.34
CA ALA A 12 11.97 11.26 6.30
C ALA A 12 13.31 11.77 6.85
N LEU A 13 13.32 12.38 8.04
CA LEU A 13 14.53 12.86 8.69
C LEU A 13 15.30 11.74 9.39
N ASN A 14 14.59 10.91 10.15
CA ASN A 14 15.18 9.98 11.11
C ASN A 14 15.21 8.52 10.60
N GLY A 15 14.51 8.19 9.52
CA GLY A 15 14.35 6.81 9.06
C GLY A 15 13.62 5.90 10.06
N ALA A 16 12.84 6.49 10.96
CA ALA A 16 12.12 5.80 12.03
C ALA A 16 10.68 6.32 12.15
N GLU A 17 9.77 5.43 12.54
CA GLU A 17 8.39 5.80 12.78
C GLU A 17 8.27 6.75 13.98
N SER A 18 7.36 7.73 13.87
CA SER A 18 7.12 8.73 14.92
C SER A 18 6.25 8.21 16.07
N ILE A 19 5.63 7.05 15.90
CA ILE A 19 4.69 6.45 16.85
C ILE A 19 5.42 5.43 17.71
N GLY A 20 5.47 5.67 19.03
CA GLY A 20 6.20 4.82 19.98
C GLY A 20 5.38 3.70 20.63
N ALA A 21 4.05 3.65 20.40
CA ALA A 21 3.18 2.65 20.99
C ALA A 21 2.15 2.11 19.98
N MET A 22 1.90 0.81 20.02
CA MET A 22 0.94 0.16 19.12
C MET A 22 -0.50 0.26 19.62
N GLY A 23 -0.73 0.33 20.94
CA GLY A 23 -2.05 0.50 21.54
C GLY A 23 -2.51 1.96 21.52
N VAL A 24 -3.83 2.18 21.46
CA VAL A 24 -4.44 3.51 21.46
C VAL A 24 -5.48 3.56 22.57
N ASP A 25 -5.39 4.56 23.47
CA ASP A 25 -6.36 4.80 24.55
C ASP A 25 -7.55 5.66 24.08
N THR A 26 -7.58 6.06 22.82
CA THR A 26 -8.69 6.83 22.26
C THR A 26 -9.92 5.96 22.08
N PRO A 27 -11.13 6.52 22.17
CA PRO A 27 -12.36 5.78 21.89
C PRO A 27 -12.33 5.13 20.52
N LEU A 28 -12.99 3.98 20.39
CA LEU A 28 -13.13 3.26 19.12
C LEU A 28 -13.66 4.19 18.03
N ALA A 29 -13.10 4.12 16.84
CA ALA A 29 -13.51 4.94 15.70
C ALA A 29 -15.00 4.81 15.38
N VAL A 30 -15.57 3.60 15.54
CA VAL A 30 -17.00 3.31 15.33
C VAL A 30 -17.92 4.08 16.29
N LEU A 31 -17.42 4.53 17.45
CA LEU A 31 -18.17 5.32 18.43
C LEU A 31 -17.96 6.83 18.24
N SER A 32 -17.13 7.25 17.30
CA SER A 32 -16.87 8.67 17.04
C SER A 32 -18.03 9.30 16.27
N ASN A 33 -18.40 10.51 16.62
CA ASN A 33 -19.33 11.35 15.85
C ASN A 33 -18.62 12.13 14.73
N GLU A 34 -17.29 12.07 14.67
CA GLU A 34 -16.48 12.70 13.62
C GLU A 34 -16.09 11.69 12.56
N HIS A 35 -15.89 12.18 11.35
CA HIS A 35 -15.33 11.36 10.27
C HIS A 35 -13.94 10.87 10.66
N ARG A 36 -13.74 9.57 10.58
CA ARG A 36 -12.45 8.91 10.81
C ARG A 36 -11.99 8.20 9.54
N PRO A 37 -10.67 8.23 9.22
CA PRO A 37 -10.12 7.40 8.16
C PRO A 37 -10.44 5.93 8.41
N LEU A 38 -10.67 5.16 7.36
CA LEU A 38 -11.05 3.74 7.47
C LEU A 38 -9.99 2.92 8.23
N PHE A 39 -8.73 3.31 8.16
CA PHE A 39 -7.62 2.69 8.90
C PHE A 39 -7.79 2.75 10.43
N ASP A 40 -8.43 3.79 10.96
CA ASP A 40 -8.62 3.96 12.40
C ASP A 40 -9.54 2.90 13.02
N TYR A 41 -10.38 2.26 12.20
CA TYR A 41 -11.24 1.16 12.65
C TYR A 41 -10.48 -0.13 12.95
N PHE A 42 -9.21 -0.22 12.54
CA PHE A 42 -8.34 -1.39 12.72
C PHE A 42 -7.25 -1.17 13.77
N LYS A 43 -7.26 -0.01 14.46
CA LYS A 43 -6.33 0.24 15.58
C LYS A 43 -6.74 -0.59 16.79
N GLN A 44 -5.76 -1.25 17.41
CA GLN A 44 -6.00 -2.03 18.64
C GLN A 44 -5.97 -1.13 19.88
N LEU A 45 -6.76 -1.50 20.91
CA LEU A 45 -6.87 -0.74 22.16
C LEU A 45 -5.93 -1.23 23.25
N PHE A 46 -5.29 -2.39 23.10
CA PHE A 46 -4.42 -2.97 24.11
C PHE A 46 -2.98 -3.03 23.62
N ALA A 47 -2.05 -2.97 24.57
CA ALA A 47 -0.64 -3.19 24.26
C ALA A 47 -0.42 -4.65 23.84
N GLN A 48 0.27 -4.85 22.75
CA GLN A 48 0.63 -6.15 22.23
C GLN A 48 2.14 -6.24 22.08
N VAL A 49 2.68 -7.45 22.20
CA VAL A 49 4.10 -7.70 21.96
C VAL A 49 4.43 -7.32 20.52
N THR A 50 5.37 -6.38 20.34
CA THR A 50 5.84 -5.95 19.02
C THR A 50 6.75 -6.98 18.37
N ASN A 51 7.44 -7.78 19.18
CA ASN A 51 8.40 -8.80 18.77
C ASN A 51 7.93 -10.17 19.22
N PRO A 52 7.09 -10.88 18.44
CA PRO A 52 6.72 -12.25 18.75
C PRO A 52 7.97 -13.15 18.72
N PRO A 53 8.02 -14.23 19.47
CA PRO A 53 9.13 -15.16 19.46
C PRO A 53 9.21 -15.84 18.07
N ILE A 54 10.23 -15.50 17.30
CA ILE A 54 10.50 -16.05 15.97
C ILE A 54 11.79 -16.86 16.07
N ASP A 55 11.78 -18.10 15.59
CA ASP A 55 13.00 -18.89 15.54
C ASP A 55 13.97 -18.36 14.48
N SER A 56 15.28 -18.53 14.72
CA SER A 56 16.34 -18.01 13.86
C SER A 56 16.33 -18.55 12.42
N ILE A 57 15.70 -19.71 12.20
CA ILE A 57 15.62 -20.32 10.88
C ILE A 57 14.56 -19.60 10.03
N ARG A 58 13.40 -19.30 10.61
CA ARG A 58 12.28 -18.65 9.94
C ARG A 58 12.37 -17.13 9.95
N GLU A 59 13.19 -16.54 10.81
CA GLU A 59 13.32 -15.07 10.92
C GLU A 59 13.52 -14.41 9.56
N LYS A 60 14.42 -14.93 8.73
CA LYS A 60 14.73 -14.39 7.41
C LYS A 60 13.54 -14.37 6.45
N VAL A 61 12.60 -15.29 6.58
CA VAL A 61 11.40 -15.36 5.76
C VAL A 61 10.30 -14.48 6.36
N VAL A 62 10.10 -14.56 7.67
CA VAL A 62 9.02 -13.84 8.38
C VAL A 62 9.24 -12.33 8.32
N THR A 63 10.50 -11.86 8.42
CA THR A 63 10.84 -10.44 8.39
C THR A 63 11.12 -9.91 6.98
N SER A 64 10.95 -10.73 5.94
CA SER A 64 11.20 -10.32 4.56
C SER A 64 10.18 -9.29 4.08
N THR A 65 10.68 -8.17 3.52
CA THR A 65 9.86 -7.18 2.80
C THR A 65 9.74 -7.49 1.30
N THR A 66 10.42 -8.55 0.83
CA THR A 66 10.37 -8.93 -0.58
C THR A 66 8.99 -9.38 -0.99
N VAL A 67 8.47 -8.80 -2.07
CA VAL A 67 7.20 -9.19 -2.68
C VAL A 67 7.40 -9.64 -4.13
N TYR A 68 6.52 -10.49 -4.59
CA TYR A 68 6.46 -10.96 -5.97
C TYR A 68 5.16 -10.46 -6.60
N ILE A 69 5.26 -9.81 -7.75
CA ILE A 69 4.15 -9.16 -8.44
C ILE A 69 3.94 -9.84 -9.79
N GLY A 70 2.75 -10.34 -10.03
CA GLY A 70 2.39 -11.06 -11.25
C GLY A 70 1.32 -12.10 -10.97
N GLU A 71 1.22 -13.07 -11.86
CA GLU A 71 0.33 -14.22 -11.71
C GLU A 71 1.03 -15.29 -10.87
N ASP A 72 0.38 -15.79 -9.82
CA ASP A 72 0.92 -16.86 -8.97
C ASP A 72 0.82 -18.24 -9.65
N GLY A 73 -0.10 -18.39 -10.62
CA GLY A 73 -0.36 -19.66 -11.28
C GLY A 73 -0.94 -20.73 -10.35
N ASN A 74 -0.79 -21.98 -10.72
CA ASN A 74 -1.18 -23.12 -9.88
C ASN A 74 0.02 -23.62 -9.07
N LEU A 75 0.05 -23.32 -7.78
CA LEU A 75 1.14 -23.72 -6.88
C LEU A 75 1.28 -25.24 -6.69
N LEU A 76 0.30 -26.04 -7.11
CA LEU A 76 0.36 -27.50 -7.08
C LEU A 76 1.00 -28.09 -8.34
N GLU A 77 1.31 -27.26 -9.34
CA GLU A 77 1.96 -27.66 -10.59
C GLU A 77 3.32 -26.98 -10.70
N GLU A 78 4.39 -27.79 -10.78
CA GLU A 78 5.76 -27.29 -10.98
C GLU A 78 5.98 -26.89 -12.45
N LYS A 79 5.59 -25.64 -12.78
CA LYS A 79 5.76 -25.06 -14.12
C LYS A 79 6.69 -23.87 -14.08
N ALA A 80 7.54 -23.72 -15.10
CA ALA A 80 8.45 -22.58 -15.22
C ALA A 80 7.70 -21.24 -15.31
N GLU A 81 6.50 -21.25 -15.89
CA GLU A 81 5.63 -20.08 -16.03
C GLU A 81 5.21 -19.51 -14.66
N ASN A 82 5.07 -20.36 -13.63
CA ASN A 82 4.74 -19.91 -12.26
C ASN A 82 5.85 -19.07 -11.62
N CYS A 83 7.06 -19.10 -12.17
CA CYS A 83 8.19 -18.28 -11.74
C CYS A 83 8.30 -16.95 -12.49
N GLN A 84 7.39 -16.67 -13.43
CA GLN A 84 7.40 -15.43 -14.21
C GLN A 84 6.74 -14.30 -13.41
N VAL A 85 7.44 -13.84 -12.37
CA VAL A 85 6.98 -12.78 -11.45
C VAL A 85 8.04 -11.68 -11.31
N LEU A 86 7.59 -10.46 -11.12
CA LEU A 86 8.45 -9.33 -10.82
C LEU A 86 8.82 -9.34 -9.33
N LYS A 87 10.09 -9.56 -9.03
CA LYS A 87 10.60 -9.48 -7.65
C LYS A 87 10.89 -8.03 -7.28
N VAL A 88 10.29 -7.55 -6.20
CA VAL A 88 10.50 -6.22 -5.63
C VAL A 88 10.95 -6.37 -4.17
N ASN A 89 12.01 -5.68 -3.78
CA ASN A 89 12.62 -5.84 -2.45
C ASN A 89 11.83 -5.13 -1.34
N ASN A 90 10.97 -4.15 -1.70
CA ASN A 90 10.16 -3.40 -0.75
C ASN A 90 8.77 -3.16 -1.35
N PRO A 91 7.68 -3.45 -0.63
CA PRO A 91 6.32 -3.22 -1.11
C PRO A 91 5.95 -1.73 -1.26
N ILE A 92 6.77 -0.83 -0.72
CA ILE A 92 6.55 0.62 -0.86
C ILE A 92 7.33 1.13 -2.06
N LEU A 93 6.59 1.46 -3.12
CA LEU A 93 7.16 1.85 -4.40
C LEU A 93 7.41 3.36 -4.47
N THR A 94 8.55 3.73 -5.03
CA THR A 94 8.76 5.13 -5.43
C THR A 94 7.93 5.47 -6.66
N ASN A 95 7.73 6.77 -6.94
CA ASN A 95 7.06 7.21 -8.17
C ASN A 95 7.78 6.69 -9.41
N THR A 96 9.12 6.66 -9.38
CA THR A 96 9.95 6.13 -10.47
C THR A 96 9.74 4.63 -10.69
N ASP A 97 9.66 3.84 -9.61
CA ASP A 97 9.44 2.40 -9.72
C ASP A 97 8.05 2.08 -10.27
N LEU A 98 7.03 2.81 -9.80
CA LEU A 98 5.68 2.66 -10.34
C LEU A 98 5.60 3.04 -11.81
N MET A 99 6.30 4.11 -12.24
CA MET A 99 6.36 4.49 -13.66
C MET A 99 7.03 3.40 -14.51
N LYS A 100 8.10 2.77 -14.02
CA LYS A 100 8.74 1.63 -14.71
C LYS A 100 7.77 0.46 -14.87
N ILE A 101 6.99 0.16 -13.82
CA ILE A 101 5.96 -0.90 -13.87
C ILE A 101 4.88 -0.54 -14.88
N LYS A 102 4.34 0.69 -14.85
CA LYS A 102 3.35 1.17 -15.83
C LYS A 102 3.83 1.11 -17.28
N ALA A 103 5.11 1.37 -17.50
CA ALA A 103 5.74 1.37 -18.84
C ALA A 103 6.28 0.00 -19.28
N MET A 104 6.14 -1.02 -18.45
CA MET A 104 6.72 -2.35 -18.70
C MET A 104 6.11 -3.00 -19.94
N LYS A 105 6.99 -3.46 -20.85
CA LYS A 105 6.62 -4.17 -22.09
C LYS A 105 7.30 -5.54 -22.17
N VAL A 106 7.45 -6.19 -21.04
CA VAL A 106 8.07 -7.53 -20.95
C VAL A 106 7.00 -8.57 -21.26
N PRO A 107 7.26 -9.54 -22.17
CA PRO A 107 6.33 -10.63 -22.42
C PRO A 107 5.94 -11.36 -21.12
N GLY A 108 4.66 -11.70 -20.99
CA GLY A 108 4.11 -12.32 -19.78
C GLY A 108 3.62 -11.33 -18.73
N PHE A 109 3.87 -10.03 -18.90
CA PHE A 109 3.29 -8.98 -18.01
C PHE A 109 2.39 -8.05 -18.80
N LYS A 110 1.20 -7.84 -18.29
CA LYS A 110 0.27 -6.83 -18.80
C LYS A 110 -0.29 -6.04 -17.65
N VAL A 111 0.02 -4.75 -17.65
CA VAL A 111 -0.36 -3.80 -16.59
C VAL A 111 -1.57 -3.01 -17.04
N GLU A 112 -2.57 -2.89 -16.17
CA GLU A 112 -3.75 -2.05 -16.38
C GLU A 112 -3.94 -1.13 -15.19
N VAL A 113 -4.21 0.15 -15.45
CA VAL A 113 -4.49 1.16 -14.41
C VAL A 113 -5.99 1.35 -14.30
N ILE A 114 -6.54 1.11 -13.12
CA ILE A 114 -7.96 1.24 -12.83
C ILE A 114 -8.16 2.45 -11.91
N PRO A 115 -8.85 3.51 -12.36
CA PRO A 115 -9.13 4.65 -11.52
C PRO A 115 -10.15 4.28 -10.43
N ILE A 116 -9.81 4.59 -9.17
CA ILE A 116 -10.70 4.45 -8.01
C ILE A 116 -11.32 5.79 -7.60
N ILE A 117 -11.44 6.70 -8.54
CA ILE A 117 -12.16 7.97 -8.37
C ILE A 117 -13.54 7.86 -9.02
N TYR A 118 -14.51 8.57 -8.48
CA TYR A 118 -15.87 8.60 -9.02
C TYR A 118 -16.50 9.97 -8.86
N TYR A 119 -17.51 10.23 -9.65
CA TYR A 119 -18.21 11.51 -9.63
C TYR A 119 -19.01 11.67 -8.33
N LYS A 120 -18.85 12.81 -7.63
CA LYS A 120 -19.43 13.07 -6.29
C LYS A 120 -20.95 12.85 -6.19
N ASN A 121 -21.67 12.91 -7.30
CA ASN A 121 -23.11 12.66 -7.36
C ASN A 121 -23.47 11.19 -7.60
N THR A 122 -22.48 10.32 -7.73
CA THR A 122 -22.68 8.87 -7.83
C THR A 122 -22.58 8.26 -6.44
N SER A 123 -23.36 7.22 -6.14
CA SER A 123 -23.23 6.51 -4.87
C SER A 123 -21.94 5.68 -4.83
N LEU A 124 -21.39 5.49 -3.63
CA LEU A 124 -20.18 4.70 -3.41
C LEU A 124 -20.37 3.24 -3.87
N GLU A 125 -21.55 2.66 -3.66
CA GLU A 125 -21.88 1.28 -4.10
C GLU A 125 -21.73 1.14 -5.62
N LYS A 126 -22.27 2.09 -6.38
CA LYS A 126 -22.14 2.09 -7.85
C LYS A 126 -20.69 2.27 -8.30
N ALA A 127 -19.89 3.05 -7.54
CA ALA A 127 -18.48 3.20 -7.83
C ALA A 127 -17.71 1.89 -7.61
N ILE A 128 -18.04 1.14 -6.57
CA ILE A 128 -17.45 -0.19 -6.30
C ILE A 128 -17.90 -1.20 -7.37
N ASP A 129 -19.17 -1.20 -7.77
CA ASP A 129 -19.64 -2.07 -8.85
C ASP A 129 -18.90 -1.79 -10.16
N ARG A 130 -18.65 -0.51 -10.48
CA ARG A 130 -17.85 -0.13 -11.63
C ARG A 130 -16.42 -0.66 -11.51
N LEU A 131 -15.79 -0.54 -10.34
CA LEU A 131 -14.45 -1.07 -10.08
C LEU A 131 -14.40 -2.57 -10.41
N PHE A 132 -15.39 -3.36 -10.01
CA PHE A 132 -15.45 -4.79 -10.32
C PHE A 132 -15.56 -5.05 -11.83
N VAL A 133 -16.40 -4.30 -12.53
CA VAL A 133 -16.58 -4.43 -13.98
C VAL A 133 -15.27 -4.09 -14.72
N GLU A 134 -14.60 -3.01 -14.32
CA GLU A 134 -13.33 -2.59 -14.94
C GLU A 134 -12.22 -3.62 -14.67
N ALA A 135 -12.12 -4.15 -13.46
CA ALA A 135 -11.15 -5.20 -13.12
C ALA A 135 -11.43 -6.50 -13.89
N ASP A 136 -12.67 -6.90 -14.01
CA ASP A 136 -13.06 -8.09 -14.78
C ASP A 136 -12.81 -7.93 -16.28
N ARG A 137 -12.93 -6.72 -16.80
CA ARG A 137 -12.56 -6.39 -18.17
C ARG A 137 -11.05 -6.48 -18.37
N ALA A 138 -10.28 -5.82 -17.51
CA ALA A 138 -8.82 -5.87 -17.54
C ALA A 138 -8.30 -7.31 -17.50
N TYR A 139 -8.86 -8.13 -16.61
CA TYR A 139 -8.53 -9.56 -16.53
C TYR A 139 -8.82 -10.31 -17.83
N ARG A 140 -10.01 -10.13 -18.42
CA ARG A 140 -10.36 -10.75 -19.71
C ARG A 140 -9.46 -10.32 -20.85
N ASP A 141 -8.99 -9.08 -20.80
CA ASP A 141 -8.04 -8.53 -21.75
C ASP A 141 -6.59 -9.03 -21.49
N GLY A 142 -6.39 -9.87 -20.46
CA GLY A 142 -5.13 -10.53 -20.13
C GLY A 142 -4.23 -9.73 -19.19
N ALA A 143 -4.75 -8.72 -18.48
CA ALA A 143 -3.98 -8.02 -17.46
C ALA A 143 -3.74 -8.93 -16.25
N ASN A 144 -2.50 -9.01 -15.81
CA ASN A 144 -2.09 -9.74 -14.60
C ASN A 144 -1.49 -8.82 -13.52
N ILE A 145 -1.38 -7.53 -13.79
CA ILE A 145 -1.06 -6.49 -12.80
C ILE A 145 -2.10 -5.38 -12.90
N LEU A 146 -2.86 -5.19 -11.83
CA LEU A 146 -3.86 -4.13 -11.70
C LEU A 146 -3.33 -3.03 -10.79
N ILE A 147 -3.28 -1.80 -11.27
CA ILE A 147 -2.89 -0.63 -10.48
C ILE A 147 -4.14 0.17 -10.16
N LEU A 148 -4.58 0.14 -8.91
CA LEU A 148 -5.66 0.97 -8.42
C LEU A 148 -5.12 2.37 -8.15
N SER A 149 -5.68 3.41 -8.77
CA SER A 149 -5.17 4.78 -8.67
C SER A 149 -6.25 5.77 -8.28
N ASP A 150 -5.98 6.57 -7.26
CA ASP A 150 -6.80 7.71 -6.86
C ASP A 150 -6.31 9.05 -7.44
N ARG A 151 -5.36 9.02 -8.37
CA ARG A 151 -4.92 10.24 -9.06
C ARG A 151 -6.02 10.83 -9.90
N GLY A 152 -6.09 12.16 -9.95
CA GLY A 152 -7.09 12.90 -10.70
C GLY A 152 -8.27 13.35 -9.85
N ILE A 153 -8.12 13.38 -8.53
CA ILE A 153 -9.09 14.00 -7.60
C ILE A 153 -9.22 15.49 -7.95
N ASP A 154 -10.45 15.95 -8.09
CA ASP A 154 -10.80 17.34 -8.33
C ASP A 154 -12.09 17.72 -7.58
N GLU A 155 -12.66 18.88 -7.86
CA GLU A 155 -13.91 19.36 -7.23
C GLU A 155 -15.13 18.46 -7.49
N ASN A 156 -15.09 17.64 -8.54
CA ASN A 156 -16.20 16.77 -8.98
C ASN A 156 -15.91 15.30 -8.78
N HIS A 157 -14.64 14.89 -8.68
CA HIS A 157 -14.22 13.52 -8.55
C HIS A 157 -13.63 13.26 -7.16
N VAL A 158 -14.24 12.33 -6.45
CA VAL A 158 -13.83 11.89 -5.12
C VAL A 158 -13.30 10.46 -5.18
N PRO A 159 -12.34 10.09 -4.32
CA PRO A 159 -11.80 8.74 -4.31
C PRO A 159 -12.72 7.78 -3.56
N ILE A 160 -12.75 6.52 -4.00
CA ILE A 160 -13.15 5.42 -3.14
C ILE A 160 -12.05 5.31 -2.06
N PRO A 161 -12.38 5.22 -0.75
CA PRO A 161 -11.37 5.00 0.28
C PRO A 161 -10.45 3.83 -0.10
N SER A 162 -9.14 4.04 -0.08
CA SER A 162 -8.18 3.11 -0.66
C SER A 162 -8.26 1.71 -0.05
N LEU A 163 -8.42 1.62 1.27
CA LEU A 163 -8.58 0.35 1.96
C LEU A 163 -9.87 -0.37 1.54
N LEU A 164 -10.96 0.37 1.33
CA LEU A 164 -12.22 -0.19 0.85
C LEU A 164 -12.08 -0.71 -0.59
N ALA A 165 -11.43 0.07 -1.46
CA ALA A 165 -11.20 -0.35 -2.84
C ALA A 165 -10.37 -1.63 -2.93
N VAL A 166 -9.25 -1.70 -2.18
CA VAL A 166 -8.40 -2.89 -2.13
C VAL A 166 -9.15 -4.09 -1.58
N SER A 167 -9.83 -3.95 -0.43
CA SER A 167 -10.52 -5.07 0.21
C SER A 167 -11.71 -5.57 -0.60
N ALA A 168 -12.49 -4.66 -1.18
CA ALA A 168 -13.63 -5.02 -2.03
C ALA A 168 -13.19 -5.77 -3.28
N LEU A 169 -12.17 -5.26 -3.98
CA LEU A 169 -11.63 -5.93 -5.16
C LEU A 169 -10.98 -7.28 -4.80
N GLN A 170 -10.23 -7.36 -3.70
CA GLN A 170 -9.67 -8.62 -3.19
C GLN A 170 -10.77 -9.68 -3.03
N GLN A 171 -11.86 -9.33 -2.34
CA GLN A 171 -12.96 -10.26 -2.12
C GLN A 171 -13.71 -10.62 -3.41
N HIS A 172 -13.87 -9.67 -4.32
CA HIS A 172 -14.45 -9.93 -5.64
C HIS A 172 -13.61 -10.94 -6.44
N LEU A 173 -12.28 -10.74 -6.49
CA LEU A 173 -11.35 -11.64 -7.18
C LEU A 173 -11.32 -13.05 -6.55
N VAL A 174 -11.40 -13.15 -5.22
CA VAL A 174 -11.50 -14.43 -4.50
C VAL A 174 -12.81 -15.14 -4.88
N ARG A 175 -13.97 -14.46 -4.80
CA ARG A 175 -15.28 -15.04 -5.12
C ARG A 175 -15.39 -15.48 -6.58
N THR A 176 -14.75 -14.74 -7.48
CA THR A 176 -14.75 -15.04 -8.92
C THR A 176 -13.58 -15.95 -9.35
N LYS A 177 -12.77 -16.46 -8.39
CA LYS A 177 -11.65 -17.39 -8.61
C LYS A 177 -10.55 -16.81 -9.52
N LYS A 178 -10.33 -15.50 -9.48
CA LYS A 178 -9.34 -14.78 -10.29
C LYS A 178 -8.14 -14.28 -9.49
N ARG A 179 -8.18 -14.41 -8.14
CA ARG A 179 -7.21 -13.76 -7.25
C ARG A 179 -5.76 -14.16 -7.53
N THR A 180 -5.51 -15.43 -7.85
CA THR A 180 -4.16 -15.94 -8.14
C THR A 180 -3.64 -15.54 -9.52
N SER A 181 -4.51 -15.05 -10.40
CA SER A 181 -4.13 -14.63 -11.75
C SER A 181 -3.77 -13.15 -11.85
N VAL A 182 -3.96 -12.36 -10.78
CA VAL A 182 -3.67 -10.93 -10.81
C VAL A 182 -3.00 -10.45 -9.53
N ALA A 183 -2.01 -9.59 -9.67
CA ALA A 183 -1.42 -8.81 -8.59
C ALA A 183 -2.07 -7.44 -8.51
N MET A 184 -2.31 -6.93 -7.29
CA MET A 184 -2.87 -5.61 -7.05
C MET A 184 -1.81 -4.66 -6.50
N ILE A 185 -1.60 -3.54 -7.18
CA ILE A 185 -0.80 -2.42 -6.72
C ILE A 185 -1.73 -1.26 -6.41
N LEU A 186 -1.49 -0.55 -5.32
CA LEU A 186 -2.23 0.66 -4.98
C LEU A 186 -1.36 1.90 -5.21
N GLU A 187 -1.85 2.86 -5.98
CA GLU A 187 -1.31 4.22 -6.09
C GLU A 187 -2.28 5.17 -5.40
N SER A 188 -1.94 5.66 -4.20
CA SER A 188 -2.88 6.45 -3.40
C SER A 188 -2.20 7.54 -2.58
N GLY A 189 -2.93 8.63 -2.38
CA GLY A 189 -2.55 9.72 -1.49
C GLY A 189 -2.92 9.51 -0.02
N GLU A 190 -3.68 8.46 0.32
CA GLU A 190 -4.14 8.24 1.70
C GLU A 190 -3.07 7.68 2.65
N PRO A 191 -2.29 6.62 2.29
CA PRO A 191 -1.39 5.97 3.24
C PRO A 191 -0.20 6.87 3.61
N ARG A 192 0.11 6.97 4.92
CA ARG A 192 1.15 7.86 5.46
C ARG A 192 1.98 7.24 6.58
N GLU A 193 1.43 6.29 7.32
CA GLU A 193 1.99 5.68 8.52
C GLU A 193 2.09 4.16 8.36
N VAL A 194 2.97 3.52 9.12
CA VAL A 194 3.17 2.05 9.11
C VAL A 194 1.83 1.30 9.20
N HIS A 195 0.94 1.73 10.10
CA HIS A 195 -0.38 1.12 10.28
C HIS A 195 -1.22 1.11 8.99
N HIS A 196 -1.18 2.17 8.18
CA HIS A 196 -1.90 2.25 6.91
C HIS A 196 -1.37 1.23 5.89
N PHE A 197 -0.05 1.14 5.77
CA PHE A 197 0.59 0.19 4.86
C PHE A 197 0.36 -1.26 5.29
N ALA A 198 0.54 -1.55 6.59
CA ALA A 198 0.30 -2.88 7.12
C ALA A 198 -1.15 -3.34 6.86
N THR A 199 -2.12 -2.45 7.06
CA THR A 199 -3.54 -2.74 6.83
C THR A 199 -3.81 -2.99 5.34
N LEU A 200 -3.27 -2.16 4.43
CA LEU A 200 -3.45 -2.32 2.99
C LEU A 200 -2.82 -3.62 2.46
N LEU A 201 -1.61 -3.94 2.91
CA LEU A 201 -0.95 -5.20 2.55
C LEU A 201 -1.74 -6.41 3.09
N GLY A 202 -2.21 -6.34 4.34
CA GLY A 202 -3.04 -7.37 4.96
C GLY A 202 -4.36 -7.61 4.23
N TYR A 203 -4.91 -6.58 3.59
CA TYR A 203 -6.14 -6.68 2.79
C TYR A 203 -5.90 -6.99 1.31
N GLY A 204 -4.66 -7.26 0.88
CA GLY A 204 -4.36 -7.87 -0.41
C GLY A 204 -3.63 -7.01 -1.42
N ALA A 205 -3.21 -5.78 -1.09
CA ALA A 205 -2.29 -5.05 -1.93
C ALA A 205 -0.92 -5.74 -1.92
N CYS A 206 -0.32 -5.97 -3.10
CA CYS A 206 1.03 -6.51 -3.21
C CYS A 206 2.09 -5.43 -3.02
N ALA A 207 1.81 -4.21 -3.48
CA ALA A 207 2.68 -3.06 -3.33
C ALA A 207 1.87 -1.76 -3.32
N ILE A 208 2.46 -0.71 -2.77
CA ILE A 208 1.79 0.58 -2.56
C ILE A 208 2.73 1.71 -2.98
N ASN A 209 2.22 2.65 -3.76
CA ASN A 209 2.89 3.91 -4.05
C ASN A 209 2.17 5.06 -3.33
N PRO A 210 2.75 5.60 -2.24
CA PRO A 210 2.20 6.73 -1.50
C PRO A 210 2.63 8.05 -2.16
N TYR A 211 2.11 8.36 -3.34
CA TYR A 211 2.59 9.48 -4.14
C TYR A 211 2.50 10.83 -3.42
N LEU A 212 1.43 11.06 -2.65
CA LEU A 212 1.25 12.33 -1.93
C LEU A 212 2.28 12.53 -0.82
N VAL A 213 2.74 11.43 -0.20
CA VAL A 213 3.86 11.50 0.76
C VAL A 213 5.14 11.93 0.06
N GLN A 214 5.45 11.33 -1.10
CA GLN A 214 6.65 11.68 -1.86
C GLN A 214 6.60 13.14 -2.35
N ASP A 215 5.44 13.60 -2.78
CA ASP A 215 5.22 15.00 -3.14
C ASP A 215 5.36 15.93 -1.90
N THR A 216 4.89 15.50 -0.73
CA THR A 216 5.05 16.23 0.54
C THR A 216 6.51 16.30 0.96
N VAL A 217 7.27 15.20 0.85
CA VAL A 217 8.73 15.17 1.14
C VAL A 217 9.45 16.14 0.20
N LYS A 218 9.12 16.14 -1.10
CA LYS A 218 9.69 17.07 -2.06
C LYS A 218 9.42 18.51 -1.66
N GLN A 219 8.18 18.84 -1.31
CA GLN A 219 7.79 20.16 -0.86
C GLN A 219 8.57 20.59 0.40
N LEU A 220 8.75 19.69 1.37
CA LEU A 220 9.51 19.98 2.59
C LEU A 220 10.99 20.26 2.31
N VAL A 221 11.59 19.60 1.33
CA VAL A 221 12.96 19.86 0.87
C VAL A 221 13.03 21.21 0.14
N ASP A 222 12.11 21.48 -0.78
CA ASP A 222 12.06 22.73 -1.56
C ASP A 222 11.80 23.96 -0.65
N GLU A 223 11.02 23.81 0.42
CA GLU A 223 10.76 24.85 1.43
C GLU A 223 11.88 24.96 2.50
N HIS A 224 12.98 24.22 2.37
CA HIS A 224 14.09 24.17 3.35
C HIS A 224 13.63 23.76 4.78
N MET A 225 12.51 23.05 4.90
CA MET A 225 12.03 22.49 6.16
C MET A 225 12.65 21.13 6.48
N LEU A 226 13.29 20.50 5.50
CA LEU A 226 14.05 19.27 5.60
C LEU A 226 15.40 19.48 4.91
N ASP A 227 16.48 19.58 5.71
CA ASP A 227 17.85 19.75 5.20
C ASP A 227 18.42 18.38 4.80
N LYS A 228 17.94 17.87 3.66
CA LYS A 228 18.32 16.57 3.14
C LYS A 228 18.05 16.50 1.64
N ASP A 229 18.82 15.70 0.92
CA ASP A 229 18.49 15.39 -0.47
C ASP A 229 17.16 14.65 -0.58
N TYR A 230 16.38 14.96 -1.61
CA TYR A 230 15.05 14.37 -1.83
C TYR A 230 15.09 12.83 -1.88
N TYR A 231 16.06 12.27 -2.62
CA TYR A 231 16.14 10.81 -2.74
C TYR A 231 16.51 10.15 -1.41
N ALA A 232 17.45 10.74 -0.66
CA ALA A 232 17.81 10.27 0.67
C ALA A 232 16.61 10.38 1.63
N ALA A 233 15.85 11.48 1.57
CA ALA A 233 14.66 11.68 2.40
C ALA A 233 13.56 10.65 2.11
N VAL A 234 13.32 10.32 0.83
CA VAL A 234 12.36 9.27 0.43
C VAL A 234 12.85 7.89 0.85
N GLN A 235 14.15 7.61 0.76
CA GLN A 235 14.72 6.34 1.23
C GLN A 235 14.57 6.18 2.75
N ASP A 236 14.82 7.24 3.52
CA ASP A 236 14.64 7.20 4.96
C ASP A 236 13.17 7.09 5.36
N TYR A 237 12.27 7.74 4.63
CA TYR A 237 10.84 7.51 4.82
C TYR A 237 10.48 6.03 4.56
N ASN A 238 10.96 5.44 3.46
CA ASN A 238 10.73 4.03 3.17
C ASN A 238 11.38 3.11 4.21
N LEU A 239 12.55 3.49 4.75
CA LEU A 239 13.21 2.78 5.84
C LEU A 239 12.37 2.81 7.11
N SER A 240 11.74 3.94 7.43
CA SER A 240 10.87 4.05 8.60
C SER A 240 9.67 3.10 8.55
N LEU A 241 9.27 2.66 7.34
CA LEU A 241 8.16 1.72 7.13
C LEU A 241 8.58 0.24 7.20
N ILE A 242 9.87 -0.05 7.33
CA ILE A 242 10.40 -1.42 7.46
C ILE A 242 9.88 -2.11 8.72
N HIS A 243 9.47 -1.36 9.73
CA HIS A 243 8.82 -1.85 10.94
C HIS A 243 7.51 -2.61 10.68
N ILE A 244 6.97 -2.57 9.49
CA ILE A 244 5.87 -3.44 9.07
C ILE A 244 6.24 -4.91 9.23
N SER A 245 7.50 -5.25 8.98
CA SER A 245 7.96 -6.64 8.96
C SER A 245 9.17 -6.93 9.84
N GLU A 246 9.93 -5.92 10.26
CA GLU A 246 11.17 -6.08 11.03
C GLU A 246 11.20 -5.25 12.34
N PRO A 247 10.22 -5.36 13.25
CA PRO A 247 10.22 -4.56 14.48
C PRO A 247 11.41 -4.88 15.42
N THR A 248 12.06 -6.02 15.24
CA THR A 248 13.10 -6.54 16.14
C THR A 248 14.51 -6.14 15.76
N ARG A 249 14.81 -5.95 14.49
CA ARG A 249 16.18 -5.79 13.98
C ARG A 249 16.86 -4.49 14.40
N LEU A 250 16.08 -3.45 14.70
CA LEU A 250 16.60 -2.12 15.04
C LEU A 250 16.91 -1.92 16.54
N GLN A 251 16.58 -2.89 17.40
CA GLN A 251 16.89 -2.81 18.83
C GLN A 251 18.22 -3.47 19.20
N LEU A 252 18.92 -4.09 18.26
CA LEU A 252 20.17 -4.83 18.49
C LEU A 252 21.43 -4.17 17.92
N ILE A 253 21.35 -2.88 17.53
CA ILE A 253 22.53 -2.11 17.09
C ILE A 253 22.88 -1.03 18.11
#